data_237cf291abe3d8df747cb9a2b738f9c1
#
_entry.id   237cf291abe3d8df747cb9a2b738f9c1
#
_cell.length_a   1.000
_cell.length_b   1.000
_cell.length_c   1.000
_cell.angle_alpha   90.00
_cell.angle_beta   90.00
_cell.angle_gamma   90.00
#
_symmetry.space_group_name_H-M   'P 1'
#
loop_
_entity.id
_entity.type
_entity.pdbx_description
1 polymer ?
#
loop_
_entity_poly.entity_id
_entity_poly.type
_entity_poly.pdbx_seq_one_letter_code
_entity_poly.pdbx_strand_id
1 'polypeptide(L)'
;MKQLFTLFCAAAWLCGCSSPEDDGGGKTPGGGDGDGRRVASIETVSYWYDSYGEQLVEDDRFTRRFVYDDQGRVSQMLLTDFSGPDSWDMHDDFTVRFTYDGTHIAYESVGQVAPDTFKSSAELDEKGRIVSGLADSYVKTTDREVMEYTVAYDDAGRMIEVRTDATNYNYDSGSDQTNTYSYADIHEFVWENGNSTKVISRSVGDDSSYSQVGRARYGKVRNKANLDLSWLTLLSAGWTFIDTPLYYCSPGLFTLLGYHGARSEYLPERVEEDGVPDSVCTFEYEVDKEGYPTKIIGRSNEKMADLSLHLFVVYNITYEE
;
A
#
# COMPACT_ATOMS: atom_id res chain seq x y z
N MET A 1 35.62 -62.09 30.02
CA MET A 1 36.07 -62.47 28.67
C MET A 1 35.92 -61.26 27.73
N LYS A 2 37.03 -60.99 27.13
CA LYS A 2 37.28 -59.84 26.24
C LYS A 2 36.37 -59.85 25.03
N GLN A 3 35.86 -58.64 24.63
CA GLN A 3 35.49 -58.41 23.23
C GLN A 3 35.87 -57.04 22.78
N LEU A 4 36.50 -57.05 21.62
CA LEU A 4 37.07 -55.93 20.89
C LEU A 4 36.04 -54.94 20.39
N PHE A 5 36.34 -53.66 20.51
CA PHE A 5 35.73 -52.60 19.75
C PHE A 5 36.40 -52.44 18.39
N THR A 6 35.63 -52.57 17.33
CA THR A 6 36.06 -52.22 15.98
C THR A 6 35.49 -50.86 15.61
N LEU A 7 36.39 -49.92 15.46
CA LEU A 7 36.07 -48.55 15.01
C LEU A 7 35.86 -48.56 13.50
N PHE A 8 34.67 -48.19 13.02
CA PHE A 8 34.45 -47.85 11.63
C PHE A 8 34.36 -46.32 11.51
N CYS A 9 35.40 -45.73 10.94
CA CYS A 9 35.37 -44.34 10.46
C CYS A 9 34.60 -44.32 9.14
N ALA A 10 33.35 -43.84 9.19
CA ALA A 10 32.63 -43.39 8.00
C ALA A 10 32.90 -41.90 7.80
N ALA A 11 33.67 -41.56 6.79
CA ALA A 11 33.84 -40.21 6.32
C ALA A 11 32.53 -39.74 5.67
N ALA A 12 31.73 -39.01 6.39
CA ALA A 12 30.60 -38.28 5.83
C ALA A 12 31.15 -37.07 5.09
N TRP A 13 31.00 -37.04 3.80
CA TRP A 13 31.18 -35.87 2.98
C TRP A 13 30.06 -34.89 3.34
N LEU A 14 30.40 -33.90 4.11
CA LEU A 14 29.55 -32.69 4.29
C LEU A 14 29.61 -31.91 3.00
N CYS A 15 28.64 -32.10 2.12
CA CYS A 15 28.25 -31.06 1.19
C CYS A 15 27.72 -29.89 2.03
N GLY A 16 28.59 -28.96 2.33
CA GLY A 16 28.20 -27.67 2.88
C GLY A 16 27.39 -26.92 1.85
N CYS A 17 26.08 -26.98 2.00
CA CYS A 17 25.27 -25.85 1.56
C CYS A 17 25.66 -24.70 2.49
N SER A 18 26.58 -23.86 2.04
CA SER A 18 26.78 -22.53 2.62
C SER A 18 25.49 -21.77 2.36
N SER A 19 24.62 -21.69 3.39
CA SER A 19 23.70 -20.58 3.50
C SER A 19 24.54 -19.31 3.36
N PRO A 20 24.16 -18.33 2.54
CA PRO A 20 24.80 -17.04 2.61
C PRO A 20 24.66 -16.58 4.06
N GLU A 21 25.80 -16.41 4.73
CA GLU A 21 25.86 -15.75 6.01
C GLU A 21 25.21 -14.39 5.82
N ASP A 22 24.14 -14.16 6.55
CA ASP A 22 23.49 -12.88 6.70
C ASP A 22 24.50 -11.95 7.38
N ASP A 23 25.34 -11.28 6.55
CA ASP A 23 26.20 -10.22 7.04
C ASP A 23 25.30 -9.16 7.62
N GLY A 24 25.32 -9.02 8.95
CA GLY A 24 24.52 -8.08 9.73
C GLY A 24 24.79 -6.61 9.45
N GLY A 25 24.81 -6.23 8.20
CA GLY A 25 24.67 -4.87 7.73
C GLY A 25 23.19 -4.52 7.88
N GLY A 26 22.87 -3.63 8.79
CA GLY A 26 21.52 -3.16 9.06
C GLY A 26 20.86 -2.77 7.74
N LYS A 27 19.93 -3.59 7.27
CA LYS A 27 19.10 -3.29 6.09
C LYS A 27 18.31 -2.05 6.43
N THR A 28 18.47 -1.02 5.64
CA THR A 28 17.77 0.25 5.81
C THR A 28 16.28 0.00 5.71
N PRO A 29 15.48 0.34 6.75
CA PRO A 29 14.03 0.24 6.69
C PRO A 29 13.51 1.05 5.50
N GLY A 30 12.56 0.52 4.73
CA GLY A 30 11.97 1.20 3.58
C GLY A 30 12.81 1.16 2.30
N GLY A 31 13.96 0.51 2.31
CA GLY A 31 14.54 -0.03 1.10
C GLY A 31 14.01 -1.45 0.93
N GLY A 32 13.27 -1.75 -0.13
CA GLY A 32 13.02 -3.14 -0.51
C GLY A 32 14.33 -3.93 -0.41
N ASP A 33 14.31 -5.26 -0.44
CA ASP A 33 15.48 -6.16 -0.26
C ASP A 33 16.74 -5.77 -1.08
N GLY A 34 17.20 -4.54 -1.00
CA GLY A 34 18.44 -3.97 -1.53
C GLY A 34 18.70 -4.09 -3.04
N ASP A 35 18.08 -5.03 -3.71
CA ASP A 35 18.33 -5.36 -5.12
C ASP A 35 17.25 -4.85 -6.09
N GLY A 36 16.15 -4.28 -5.61
CA GLY A 36 15.07 -3.76 -6.46
C GLY A 36 15.47 -2.43 -7.12
N ARG A 37 15.22 -2.29 -8.44
CA ARG A 37 15.36 -1.01 -9.12
C ARG A 37 14.46 0.02 -8.46
N ARG A 38 14.97 1.24 -8.28
CA ARG A 38 14.22 2.34 -7.71
C ARG A 38 13.19 2.86 -8.70
N VAL A 39 11.96 2.99 -8.22
CA VAL A 39 10.89 3.62 -8.99
C VAL A 39 11.14 5.12 -9.01
N ALA A 40 11.30 5.70 -10.19
CA ALA A 40 11.47 7.14 -10.36
C ALA A 40 10.12 7.86 -10.36
N SER A 41 9.12 7.28 -11.05
CA SER A 41 7.76 7.85 -11.06
C SER A 41 6.68 6.81 -11.30
N ILE A 42 5.47 7.16 -10.87
CA ILE A 42 4.22 6.44 -11.16
C ILE A 42 3.21 7.47 -11.65
N GLU A 43 2.91 7.45 -12.95
CA GLU A 43 1.75 8.15 -13.48
C GLU A 43 0.51 7.29 -13.26
N THR A 44 -0.53 7.87 -12.70
CA THR A 44 -1.84 7.24 -12.47
C THR A 44 -2.85 7.91 -13.37
N VAL A 45 -3.61 7.11 -14.12
CA VAL A 45 -4.76 7.58 -14.91
C VAL A 45 -5.96 6.76 -14.49
N SER A 46 -6.97 7.40 -13.93
CA SER A 46 -8.25 6.77 -13.58
C SER A 46 -9.29 6.99 -14.67
N TYR A 47 -10.25 6.09 -14.73
CA TYR A 47 -11.35 6.13 -15.70
C TYR A 47 -12.66 5.77 -15.01
N TRP A 48 -13.74 6.42 -15.47
CA TRP A 48 -15.08 6.01 -15.11
C TRP A 48 -15.90 5.73 -16.37
N TYR A 49 -16.94 4.94 -16.22
CA TYR A 49 -17.87 4.66 -17.32
C TYR A 49 -19.07 5.61 -17.24
N ASP A 50 -19.16 6.50 -18.22
CA ASP A 50 -20.32 7.35 -18.40
C ASP A 50 -21.49 6.53 -18.97
N SER A 51 -22.43 6.16 -18.10
CA SER A 51 -23.61 5.39 -18.49
C SER A 51 -24.59 6.18 -19.38
N TYR A 52 -24.49 7.51 -19.41
CA TYR A 52 -25.31 8.36 -20.28
C TYR A 52 -24.73 8.44 -21.69
N GLY A 53 -23.41 8.52 -21.79
CA GLY A 53 -22.69 8.54 -23.05
C GLY A 53 -22.31 7.15 -23.56
N GLU A 54 -22.52 6.11 -22.76
CA GLU A 54 -22.07 4.73 -23.05
C GLU A 54 -20.60 4.66 -23.45
N GLN A 55 -19.76 5.44 -22.78
CA GLN A 55 -18.35 5.57 -23.10
C GLN A 55 -17.45 5.58 -21.87
N LEU A 56 -16.21 5.15 -22.04
CA LEU A 56 -15.17 5.28 -21.04
C LEU A 56 -14.57 6.68 -21.10
N VAL A 57 -14.54 7.38 -19.95
CA VAL A 57 -14.03 8.75 -19.82
C VAL A 57 -12.85 8.74 -18.85
N GLU A 58 -11.78 9.44 -19.20
CA GLU A 58 -10.68 9.72 -18.26
C GLU A 58 -11.23 10.63 -17.16
N ASP A 59 -11.07 10.20 -15.92
CA ASP A 59 -11.54 10.87 -14.72
C ASP A 59 -10.43 11.78 -14.18
N ASP A 60 -9.33 11.15 -13.80
CA ASP A 60 -8.21 11.81 -13.16
C ASP A 60 -6.87 11.33 -13.75
N ARG A 61 -5.90 12.25 -13.80
CA ARG A 61 -4.52 11.93 -14.11
C ARG A 61 -3.58 12.70 -13.18
N PHE A 62 -2.57 12.04 -12.66
CA PHE A 62 -1.50 12.68 -11.90
C PHE A 62 -0.24 11.81 -11.88
N THR A 63 0.89 12.45 -11.56
CA THR A 63 2.19 11.77 -11.50
C THR A 63 2.76 11.89 -10.08
N ARG A 64 3.15 10.76 -9.48
CA ARG A 64 4.00 10.69 -8.27
C ARG A 64 5.44 10.53 -8.70
N ARG A 65 6.31 11.48 -8.34
CA ARG A 65 7.77 11.39 -8.56
C ARG A 65 8.46 11.21 -7.23
N PHE A 66 9.38 10.26 -7.14
CA PHE A 66 10.09 9.91 -5.90
C PHE A 66 11.51 10.48 -5.94
N VAL A 67 11.91 11.14 -4.85
CA VAL A 67 13.28 11.62 -4.64
C VAL A 67 13.86 10.83 -3.47
N TYR A 68 15.05 10.28 -3.67
CA TYR A 68 15.72 9.44 -2.69
C TYR A 68 16.85 10.19 -1.98
N ASP A 69 17.08 9.87 -0.71
CA ASP A 69 18.24 10.34 0.04
C ASP A 69 19.48 9.46 -0.24
N ASP A 70 20.62 9.85 0.35
CA ASP A 70 21.90 9.12 0.19
C ASP A 70 21.85 7.68 0.75
N GLN A 71 20.85 7.35 1.57
CA GLN A 71 20.61 6.01 2.10
C GLN A 71 19.64 5.21 1.24
N GLY A 72 19.12 5.79 0.16
CA GLY A 72 18.19 5.16 -0.75
C GLY A 72 16.74 5.12 -0.26
N ARG A 73 16.40 5.90 0.78
CA ARG A 73 15.03 6.05 1.27
C ARG A 73 14.35 7.21 0.53
N VAL A 74 13.04 7.13 0.35
CA VAL A 74 12.28 8.23 -0.25
C VAL A 74 12.30 9.43 0.70
N SER A 75 12.93 10.53 0.29
CA SER A 75 12.97 11.78 1.04
C SER A 75 11.86 12.75 0.66
N GLN A 76 11.37 12.66 -0.58
CA GLN A 76 10.25 13.45 -1.07
C GLN A 76 9.44 12.64 -2.08
N MET A 77 8.14 12.91 -2.13
CA MET A 77 7.25 12.52 -3.21
C MET A 77 6.57 13.78 -3.75
N LEU A 78 6.76 14.05 -5.03
CA LEU A 78 6.13 15.17 -5.71
C LEU A 78 4.91 14.64 -6.46
N LEU A 79 3.75 15.26 -6.22
CA LEU A 79 2.54 15.00 -6.97
C LEU A 79 2.37 16.16 -7.95
N THR A 80 2.31 15.84 -9.24
CA THR A 80 2.30 16.80 -10.34
C THR A 80 1.37 16.36 -11.45
N ASP A 81 1.16 17.25 -12.40
CA ASP A 81 0.46 16.96 -13.66
C ASP A 81 -1.02 16.57 -13.45
N PHE A 82 -1.66 17.14 -12.43
CA PHE A 82 -3.08 16.91 -12.20
C PHE A 82 -3.91 17.41 -13.37
N SER A 83 -4.78 16.55 -13.90
CA SER A 83 -5.75 16.89 -14.92
C SER A 83 -6.95 15.97 -14.84
N GLY A 84 -8.15 16.52 -15.06
CA GLY A 84 -9.42 15.80 -15.09
C GLY A 84 -10.59 16.77 -15.13
N PRO A 85 -11.78 16.35 -15.62
CA PRO A 85 -12.94 17.22 -15.77
C PRO A 85 -13.56 17.65 -14.44
N ASP A 86 -13.41 16.83 -13.40
CA ASP A 86 -13.97 17.04 -12.07
C ASP A 86 -12.90 16.90 -10.97
N SER A 87 -11.65 17.24 -11.31
CA SER A 87 -10.58 17.16 -10.34
C SER A 87 -11.00 17.91 -9.06
N TRP A 88 -11.22 17.15 -8.03
CA TRP A 88 -11.62 17.59 -6.71
C TRP A 88 -10.64 18.67 -6.26
N ASP A 89 -10.92 19.93 -6.49
CA ASP A 89 -10.17 21.16 -6.10
C ASP A 89 -8.63 21.07 -5.92
N MET A 90 -8.01 19.92 -6.26
CA MET A 90 -6.57 19.67 -6.18
C MET A 90 -5.96 19.86 -7.57
N HIS A 91 -5.84 21.11 -7.99
CA HIS A 91 -5.23 21.47 -9.27
C HIS A 91 -3.76 21.84 -9.16
N ASP A 92 -3.25 21.92 -7.94
CA ASP A 92 -1.91 22.42 -7.68
C ASP A 92 -0.95 21.28 -7.35
N ASP A 93 0.23 21.31 -7.93
CA ASP A 93 1.34 20.44 -7.58
C ASP A 93 1.70 20.58 -6.11
N PHE A 94 1.92 19.48 -5.41
CA PHE A 94 2.36 19.52 -4.03
C PHE A 94 3.46 18.50 -3.73
N THR A 95 4.15 18.69 -2.61
CA THR A 95 5.23 17.82 -2.17
C THR A 95 4.89 17.18 -0.84
N VAL A 96 5.11 15.88 -0.72
CA VAL A 96 5.17 15.15 0.54
C VAL A 96 6.63 15.01 0.94
N ARG A 97 6.99 15.52 2.11
CA ARG A 97 8.35 15.44 2.65
C ARG A 97 8.42 14.37 3.73
N PHE A 98 9.41 13.50 3.64
CA PHE A 98 9.68 12.47 4.64
C PHE A 98 10.83 12.88 5.56
N THR A 99 10.70 12.54 6.82
CA THR A 99 11.75 12.69 7.85
C THR A 99 11.97 11.37 8.56
N TYR A 100 13.23 11.09 8.90
CA TYR A 100 13.68 9.85 9.52
C TYR A 100 14.53 10.18 10.74
N ASP A 101 14.14 9.70 11.92
CA ASP A 101 14.87 9.88 13.15
C ASP A 101 14.90 8.58 13.96
N GLY A 102 15.98 7.81 13.78
CA GLY A 102 16.13 6.50 14.43
C GLY A 102 15.01 5.53 14.07
N THR A 103 14.17 5.21 15.04
CA THR A 103 13.00 4.33 14.87
C THR A 103 11.71 5.10 14.52
N HIS A 104 11.81 6.39 14.26
CA HIS A 104 10.67 7.22 13.91
C HIS A 104 10.71 7.64 12.44
N ILE A 105 9.59 7.50 11.74
CA ILE A 105 9.38 8.01 10.39
C ILE A 105 8.15 8.91 10.38
N ALA A 106 8.24 10.04 9.70
CA ALA A 106 7.10 10.92 9.51
C ALA A 106 7.07 11.49 8.10
N TYR A 107 5.89 11.88 7.65
CA TYR A 107 5.73 12.71 6.46
C TYR A 107 4.67 13.78 6.64
N GLU A 108 4.80 14.84 5.87
CA GLU A 108 3.85 15.96 5.83
C GLU A 108 3.71 16.50 4.41
N SER A 109 2.54 17.04 4.09
CA SER A 109 2.35 17.82 2.87
C SER A 109 3.02 19.20 3.02
N VAL A 110 3.72 19.63 1.97
CA VAL A 110 4.43 20.89 1.91
C VAL A 110 4.05 21.62 0.63
N GLY A 111 3.60 22.86 0.74
CA GLY A 111 3.21 23.68 -0.40
C GLY A 111 1.81 24.27 -0.23
N GLN A 112 1.34 24.97 -1.26
CA GLN A 112 -0.02 25.56 -1.27
C GLN A 112 -1.05 24.52 -1.72
N VAL A 113 -1.27 23.52 -0.92
CA VAL A 113 -2.46 22.69 -1.04
C VAL A 113 -3.50 23.33 -0.11
N ALA A 114 -4.06 24.45 -0.50
CA ALA A 114 -5.18 25.00 0.23
C ALA A 114 -6.46 24.31 -0.29
N PRO A 115 -7.27 23.75 0.58
CA PRO A 115 -7.23 23.87 2.04
C PRO A 115 -6.70 22.62 2.77
N ASP A 116 -6.22 21.62 2.04
CA ASP A 116 -5.95 20.32 2.60
C ASP A 116 -4.50 20.21 3.10
N THR A 117 -4.32 19.87 4.36
CA THR A 117 -3.02 19.54 4.94
C THR A 117 -3.07 18.17 5.57
N PHE A 118 -1.98 17.42 5.48
CA PHE A 118 -1.88 16.14 6.12
C PHE A 118 -0.47 15.87 6.62
N LYS A 119 -0.40 15.13 7.68
CA LYS A 119 0.82 14.61 8.24
C LYS A 119 0.57 13.23 8.83
N SER A 120 1.58 12.39 8.78
CA SER A 120 1.56 11.09 9.41
C SER A 120 2.90 10.78 10.01
N SER A 121 2.89 10.00 11.07
CA SER A 121 4.10 9.51 11.72
C SER A 121 3.93 8.06 12.15
N ALA A 122 5.04 7.34 12.27
CA ALA A 122 5.03 5.95 12.70
C ALA A 122 6.29 5.61 13.50
N GLU A 123 6.13 4.69 14.43
CA GLU A 123 7.21 4.05 15.17
C GLU A 123 7.59 2.74 14.50
N LEU A 124 8.88 2.49 14.38
CA LEU A 124 9.45 1.30 13.78
C LEU A 124 10.02 0.36 14.85
N ASP A 125 9.86 -0.94 14.66
CA ASP A 125 10.56 -1.94 15.45
C ASP A 125 12.06 -2.04 15.06
N GLU A 126 12.79 -2.89 15.76
CA GLU A 126 14.21 -3.14 15.51
C GLU A 126 14.51 -3.69 14.08
N LYS A 127 13.51 -4.22 13.40
CA LYS A 127 13.58 -4.68 12.01
C LYS A 127 13.15 -3.62 11.00
N GLY A 128 12.83 -2.40 11.47
CA GLY A 128 12.42 -1.28 10.65
C GLY A 128 10.99 -1.38 10.12
N ARG A 129 10.11 -2.14 10.79
CA ARG A 129 8.70 -2.29 10.42
C ARG A 129 7.84 -1.42 11.34
N ILE A 130 6.82 -0.80 10.79
CA ILE A 130 5.87 0.00 11.56
C ILE A 130 5.13 -0.87 12.58
N VAL A 131 5.11 -0.44 13.83
CA VAL A 131 4.33 -1.09 14.91
C VAL A 131 3.17 -0.23 15.38
N SER A 132 3.26 1.07 15.24
CA SER A 132 2.18 2.01 15.55
C SER A 132 2.38 3.32 14.80
N GLY A 133 1.33 4.12 14.68
CA GLY A 133 1.44 5.43 14.07
C GLY A 133 0.21 6.30 14.30
N LEU A 134 0.32 7.52 13.80
CA LEU A 134 -0.68 8.58 13.87
C LEU A 134 -0.79 9.23 12.50
N ALA A 135 -2.00 9.41 12.00
CA ALA A 135 -2.28 10.26 10.86
C ALA A 135 -3.26 11.38 11.27
N ASP A 136 -3.03 12.57 10.76
CA ASP A 136 -3.82 13.77 11.04
C ASP A 136 -4.00 14.51 9.72
N SER A 137 -5.23 14.55 9.23
CA SER A 137 -5.59 15.16 7.96
C SER A 137 -6.70 16.20 8.13
N TYR A 138 -6.61 17.26 7.34
CA TYR A 138 -7.63 18.30 7.25
C TYR A 138 -8.12 18.37 5.82
N VAL A 139 -9.43 18.26 5.64
CA VAL A 139 -10.11 18.43 4.37
C VAL A 139 -10.88 19.74 4.40
N LYS A 140 -10.60 20.64 3.43
CA LYS A 140 -11.31 21.93 3.26
C LYS A 140 -11.32 22.82 4.51
N THR A 141 -10.30 22.73 5.36
CA THR A 141 -10.14 23.49 6.61
C THR A 141 -11.27 23.31 7.65
N THR A 142 -12.33 22.60 7.30
CA THR A 142 -13.52 22.41 8.14
C THR A 142 -13.60 21.01 8.75
N ASP A 143 -13.09 20.03 8.00
CA ASP A 143 -13.18 18.63 8.40
C ASP A 143 -11.78 18.14 8.75
N ARG A 144 -11.66 17.45 9.87
CA ARG A 144 -10.40 16.86 10.35
C ARG A 144 -10.63 15.41 10.69
N GLU A 145 -9.70 14.57 10.27
CA GLU A 145 -9.62 13.18 10.71
C GLU A 145 -8.31 12.92 11.43
N VAL A 146 -8.39 12.27 12.58
CA VAL A 146 -7.24 11.80 13.35
C VAL A 146 -7.36 10.30 13.50
N MET A 147 -6.32 9.57 13.06
CA MET A 147 -6.25 8.12 13.13
C MET A 147 -5.01 7.68 13.91
N GLU A 148 -5.23 6.89 14.94
CA GLU A 148 -4.18 6.12 15.61
C GLU A 148 -4.24 4.68 15.10
N TYR A 149 -3.10 4.08 14.76
CA TYR A 149 -3.10 2.71 14.26
C TYR A 149 -1.96 1.87 14.85
N THR A 150 -2.17 0.58 14.90
CA THR A 150 -1.18 -0.42 15.31
C THR A 150 -1.10 -1.55 14.29
N VAL A 151 0.08 -2.17 14.18
CA VAL A 151 0.34 -3.24 13.23
C VAL A 151 0.96 -4.43 13.94
N ALA A 152 0.42 -5.62 13.70
CA ALA A 152 0.95 -6.87 14.21
C ALA A 152 1.54 -7.73 13.08
N TYR A 153 2.59 -8.49 13.40
CA TYR A 153 3.33 -9.35 12.48
C TYR A 153 3.44 -10.77 12.99
N ASP A 154 3.52 -11.72 12.07
CA ASP A 154 3.93 -13.09 12.39
C ASP A 154 5.46 -13.23 12.49
N ASP A 155 5.93 -14.44 12.84
CA ASP A 155 7.36 -14.74 12.97
C ASP A 155 8.14 -14.58 11.67
N ALA A 156 7.48 -14.71 10.52
CA ALA A 156 8.07 -14.49 9.20
C ALA A 156 8.11 -13.00 8.79
N GLY A 157 7.65 -12.10 9.66
CA GLY A 157 7.62 -10.66 9.40
C GLY A 157 6.50 -10.20 8.49
N ARG A 158 5.48 -11.02 8.28
CA ARG A 158 4.31 -10.71 7.46
C ARG A 158 3.26 -10.01 8.33
N MET A 159 2.72 -8.91 7.84
CA MET A 159 1.63 -8.19 8.49
C MET A 159 0.40 -9.11 8.61
N ILE A 160 -0.11 -9.31 9.83
CA ILE A 160 -1.27 -10.16 10.10
C ILE A 160 -2.47 -9.39 10.60
N GLU A 161 -2.27 -8.19 11.15
CA GLU A 161 -3.35 -7.33 11.61
C GLU A 161 -2.95 -5.87 11.51
N VAL A 162 -3.89 -5.03 11.11
CA VAL A 162 -3.84 -3.57 11.30
C VAL A 162 -5.11 -3.18 12.04
N ARG A 163 -4.96 -2.44 13.12
CA ARG A 163 -6.06 -1.81 13.83
C ARG A 163 -5.92 -0.30 13.74
N THR A 164 -6.99 0.36 13.38
CA THR A 164 -7.10 1.82 13.32
C THR A 164 -8.22 2.26 14.25
N ASP A 165 -7.96 3.26 15.08
CA ASP A 165 -8.97 3.96 15.87
C ASP A 165 -9.01 5.41 15.34
N ALA A 166 -10.12 5.80 14.73
CA ALA A 166 -10.28 7.07 14.02
C ALA A 166 -11.32 7.97 14.69
N THR A 167 -11.06 9.27 14.65
CA THR A 167 -12.00 10.31 15.08
C THR A 167 -12.11 11.37 14.00
N ASN A 168 -13.32 11.58 13.52
CA ASN A 168 -13.68 12.60 12.55
C ASN A 168 -14.33 13.79 13.24
N TYR A 169 -13.93 14.98 12.83
CA TYR A 169 -14.45 16.27 13.26
C TYR A 169 -15.01 17.00 12.04
N ASN A 170 -16.33 17.02 11.89
CA ASN A 170 -17.00 17.64 10.75
C ASN A 170 -17.69 18.94 11.19
N TYR A 171 -17.28 20.06 10.62
CA TYR A 171 -17.91 21.34 10.90
C TYR A 171 -19.17 21.52 10.06
N ASP A 172 -20.30 21.72 10.75
CA ASP A 172 -21.57 22.08 10.12
C ASP A 172 -21.76 23.59 10.12
N SER A 173 -21.56 24.21 8.98
CA SER A 173 -21.73 25.66 8.80
C SER A 173 -23.18 26.17 8.98
N GLY A 174 -24.16 25.28 8.88
CA GLY A 174 -25.58 25.62 9.07
C GLY A 174 -25.97 25.77 10.54
N SER A 175 -25.33 25.02 11.42
CA SER A 175 -25.56 25.02 12.87
C SER A 175 -24.43 25.69 13.67
N ASP A 176 -23.31 26.04 13.03
CA ASP A 176 -22.10 26.56 13.68
C ASP A 176 -21.55 25.57 14.74
N GLN A 177 -21.64 24.26 14.46
CA GLN A 177 -21.23 23.20 15.36
C GLN A 177 -20.27 22.22 14.71
N THR A 178 -19.36 21.66 15.50
CA THR A 178 -18.52 20.55 15.08
C THR A 178 -19.16 19.24 15.54
N ASN A 179 -19.51 18.39 14.60
CA ASN A 179 -19.96 17.02 14.88
C ASN A 179 -18.73 16.14 14.98
N THR A 180 -18.70 15.27 15.97
CA THR A 180 -17.61 14.32 16.19
C THR A 180 -18.18 12.91 16.18
N TYR A 181 -17.57 12.02 15.40
CA TYR A 181 -17.87 10.59 15.45
C TYR A 181 -16.58 9.78 15.43
N SER A 182 -16.61 8.62 16.08
CA SER A 182 -15.45 7.73 16.17
C SER A 182 -15.79 6.36 15.61
N TYR A 183 -14.79 5.71 15.04
CA TYR A 183 -14.90 4.32 14.59
C TYR A 183 -13.57 3.60 14.78
N ALA A 184 -13.63 2.27 14.76
CA ALA A 184 -12.46 1.42 14.80
C ALA A 184 -12.51 0.42 13.65
N ASP A 185 -11.42 0.33 12.88
CA ASP A 185 -11.26 -0.65 11.82
C ASP A 185 -10.20 -1.68 12.20
N ILE A 186 -10.50 -2.93 11.91
CA ILE A 186 -9.58 -4.05 12.12
C ILE A 186 -9.49 -4.81 10.80
N HIS A 187 -8.26 -4.97 10.30
CA HIS A 187 -7.96 -5.71 9.10
C HIS A 187 -7.05 -6.89 9.43
N GLU A 188 -7.52 -8.11 9.20
CA GLU A 188 -6.77 -9.35 9.42
C GLU A 188 -6.32 -9.91 8.07
N PHE A 189 -5.03 -10.25 7.94
CA PHE A 189 -4.41 -10.71 6.71
C PHE A 189 -4.09 -12.19 6.77
N VAL A 190 -4.45 -12.93 5.72
CA VAL A 190 -4.10 -14.34 5.55
C VAL A 190 -3.07 -14.48 4.44
N TRP A 191 -1.97 -15.16 4.75
CA TRP A 191 -0.86 -15.37 3.84
C TRP A 191 -0.75 -16.83 3.40
N GLU A 192 -0.63 -17.05 2.10
CA GLU A 192 -0.42 -18.36 1.50
C GLU A 192 0.66 -18.26 0.42
N ASN A 193 1.62 -19.19 0.43
CA ASN A 193 2.69 -19.27 -0.58
C ASN A 193 3.40 -17.92 -0.82
N GLY A 194 3.74 -17.19 0.24
CA GLY A 194 4.45 -15.91 0.16
C GLY A 194 3.60 -14.71 -0.29
N ASN A 195 2.27 -14.83 -0.35
CA ASN A 195 1.38 -13.75 -0.79
C ASN A 195 0.21 -13.54 0.19
N SER A 196 -0.24 -12.30 0.35
CA SER A 196 -1.44 -11.97 1.11
C SER A 196 -2.69 -12.28 0.29
N THR A 197 -3.30 -13.45 0.52
CA THR A 197 -4.40 -13.96 -0.32
C THR A 197 -5.77 -13.55 0.13
N LYS A 198 -5.89 -13.05 1.37
CA LYS A 198 -7.19 -12.69 1.93
C LYS A 198 -7.02 -11.59 2.97
N VAL A 199 -8.00 -10.68 3.01
CA VAL A 199 -8.17 -9.74 4.11
C VAL A 199 -9.59 -9.88 4.67
N ILE A 200 -9.71 -9.79 5.99
CA ILE A 200 -10.99 -9.72 6.71
C ILE A 200 -11.03 -8.35 7.36
N SER A 201 -11.90 -7.49 6.88
CA SER A 201 -12.08 -6.13 7.38
C SER A 201 -13.33 -6.07 8.24
N ARG A 202 -13.22 -5.42 9.39
CA ARG A 202 -14.34 -5.14 10.30
C ARG A 202 -14.27 -3.70 10.73
N SER A 203 -15.38 -2.98 10.62
CA SER A 203 -15.53 -1.64 11.15
C SER A 203 -16.58 -1.64 12.25
N VAL A 204 -16.31 -0.90 13.33
CA VAL A 204 -17.22 -0.68 14.43
C VAL A 204 -17.25 0.81 14.74
N GLY A 205 -18.37 1.44 14.48
CA GLY A 205 -18.59 2.86 14.78
C GLY A 205 -19.78 3.08 15.69
N ASP A 206 -20.01 4.35 16.03
CA ASP A 206 -21.11 4.75 16.92
C ASP A 206 -22.49 4.36 16.37
N ASP A 207 -22.66 4.39 15.03
CA ASP A 207 -23.94 4.19 14.36
C ASP A 207 -23.99 2.93 13.47
N SER A 208 -22.86 2.27 13.20
CA SER A 208 -22.83 1.14 12.26
C SER A 208 -21.67 0.16 12.53
N SER A 209 -21.88 -1.07 12.12
CA SER A 209 -20.81 -2.06 12.07
C SER A 209 -20.92 -2.84 10.76
N TYR A 210 -19.79 -3.13 10.11
CA TYR A 210 -19.78 -4.00 8.94
C TYR A 210 -18.60 -4.98 9.00
N SER A 211 -18.70 -6.04 8.23
CA SER A 211 -17.60 -6.97 8.01
C SER A 211 -17.61 -7.40 6.55
N GLN A 212 -16.44 -7.33 5.92
CA GLN A 212 -16.25 -7.76 4.54
C GLN A 212 -15.01 -8.63 4.41
N VAL A 213 -14.94 -9.43 3.36
CA VAL A 213 -13.83 -10.33 3.09
C VAL A 213 -13.38 -10.12 1.65
N GLY A 214 -12.17 -9.60 1.49
CA GLY A 214 -11.50 -9.50 0.19
C GLY A 214 -10.60 -10.71 -0.06
N ARG A 215 -10.47 -11.12 -1.34
CA ARG A 215 -9.57 -12.18 -1.79
C ARG A 215 -8.73 -11.72 -2.95
N ALA A 216 -7.45 -12.08 -2.94
CA ALA A 216 -6.54 -11.83 -4.04
C ALA A 216 -6.01 -13.15 -4.60
N ARG A 217 -5.92 -13.22 -5.94
CA ARG A 217 -5.17 -14.25 -6.66
C ARG A 217 -3.97 -13.62 -7.31
N TYR A 218 -2.84 -14.28 -7.19
CA TYR A 218 -1.56 -13.77 -7.65
C TYR A 218 -1.13 -14.42 -8.96
N GLY A 219 -0.58 -13.61 -9.86
CA GLY A 219 -0.07 -14.04 -11.15
C GLY A 219 1.38 -14.51 -11.10
N LYS A 220 2.10 -14.26 -12.19
CA LYS A 220 3.52 -14.67 -12.35
C LYS A 220 4.49 -13.48 -12.30
N VAL A 221 3.98 -12.25 -12.30
CA VAL A 221 4.82 -11.07 -12.25
C VAL A 221 5.29 -10.85 -10.82
N ARG A 222 6.61 -10.81 -10.63
CA ARG A 222 7.20 -10.63 -9.30
C ARG A 222 7.09 -9.18 -8.84
N ASN A 223 6.83 -9.01 -7.55
CA ASN A 223 6.81 -7.72 -6.86
C ASN A 223 8.23 -7.37 -6.39
N LYS A 224 9.11 -7.00 -7.31
CA LYS A 224 10.55 -6.83 -7.06
C LYS A 224 11.09 -5.40 -7.17
N ALA A 225 10.24 -4.41 -7.44
CA ALA A 225 10.62 -3.00 -7.36
C ALA A 225 10.97 -2.61 -5.91
N ASN A 226 11.68 -1.50 -5.71
CA ASN A 226 11.94 -1.00 -4.35
C ASN A 226 10.66 -0.58 -3.59
N LEU A 227 9.59 -0.22 -4.31
CA LEU A 227 8.26 0.04 -3.76
C LEU A 227 7.39 -1.21 -3.79
N ASP A 228 6.44 -1.32 -2.88
CA ASP A 228 5.45 -2.42 -2.88
C ASP A 228 4.33 -2.13 -3.88
N LEU A 229 4.54 -2.54 -5.13
CA LEU A 229 3.57 -2.31 -6.21
C LEU A 229 2.27 -3.15 -6.06
N SER A 230 2.27 -4.21 -5.25
CA SER A 230 1.04 -4.95 -4.96
C SER A 230 0.02 -4.07 -4.25
N TRP A 231 0.51 -3.10 -3.48
CA TRP A 231 -0.32 -2.16 -2.77
C TRP A 231 -1.14 -1.25 -3.69
N LEU A 232 -0.58 -0.80 -4.81
CA LEU A 232 -1.33 -0.01 -5.80
C LEU A 232 -2.56 -0.75 -6.31
N THR A 233 -2.42 -2.05 -6.57
CA THR A 233 -3.50 -2.87 -7.11
C THR A 233 -4.55 -3.20 -6.05
N LEU A 234 -4.13 -3.46 -4.82
CA LEU A 234 -5.04 -3.73 -3.71
C LEU A 234 -5.85 -2.49 -3.33
N LEU A 235 -5.23 -1.32 -3.26
CA LEU A 235 -5.92 -0.04 -3.02
C LEU A 235 -6.96 0.26 -4.11
N SER A 236 -6.59 0.11 -5.37
CA SER A 236 -7.47 0.38 -6.51
C SER A 236 -8.69 -0.54 -6.54
N ALA A 237 -8.58 -1.73 -6.00
CA ALA A 237 -9.67 -2.70 -5.92
C ALA A 237 -10.61 -2.48 -4.73
N GLY A 238 -10.51 -1.34 -4.04
CA GLY A 238 -11.32 -1.08 -2.85
C GLY A 238 -10.89 -1.86 -1.62
N TRP A 239 -9.72 -2.50 -1.66
CA TRP A 239 -9.09 -3.06 -0.47
C TRP A 239 -8.46 -1.92 0.35
N THR A 240 -9.30 -1.06 0.85
CA THR A 240 -8.90 0.02 1.76
C THR A 240 -8.56 -0.59 3.09
N PHE A 241 -7.30 -0.92 3.29
CA PHE A 241 -6.79 -1.43 4.55
C PHE A 241 -6.74 -0.40 5.65
N ILE A 242 -6.88 0.84 5.28
CA ILE A 242 -6.97 1.94 6.20
C ILE A 242 -7.81 2.91 5.45
N ASP A 243 -9.06 2.97 5.80
CA ASP A 243 -10.04 3.82 5.15
C ASP A 243 -9.60 5.26 5.30
N THR A 244 -9.19 5.84 4.19
CA THR A 244 -8.91 7.25 4.16
C THR A 244 -9.39 7.83 2.87
N PRO A 245 -10.18 8.89 2.95
CA PRO A 245 -10.66 9.62 1.78
C PRO A 245 -9.54 10.22 0.94
N LEU A 246 -8.29 10.11 1.40
CA LEU A 246 -7.16 10.77 0.77
C LEU A 246 -6.10 9.74 0.37
N TYR A 247 -6.09 9.35 -0.88
CA TYR A 247 -5.06 8.53 -1.55
C TYR A 247 -3.61 8.94 -1.25
N TYR A 248 -3.41 10.08 -0.63
CA TYR A 248 -2.13 10.74 -0.43
C TYR A 248 -1.64 10.68 1.02
N CYS A 249 -2.52 10.42 2.00
CA CYS A 249 -2.27 10.73 3.41
C CYS A 249 -2.40 9.54 4.34
N SER A 250 -2.71 8.38 3.81
CA SER A 250 -2.97 7.23 4.66
C SER A 250 -1.68 6.52 5.06
N PRO A 251 -1.70 5.77 6.17
CA PRO A 251 -0.68 4.75 6.45
C PRO A 251 -0.36 3.86 5.25
N GLY A 252 -1.24 3.76 4.25
CA GLY A 252 -0.99 3.12 2.96
C GLY A 252 0.22 3.64 2.19
N LEU A 253 0.59 4.91 2.34
CA LEU A 253 1.82 5.42 1.75
C LEU A 253 3.05 4.74 2.35
N PHE A 254 3.08 4.51 3.65
CA PHE A 254 4.15 3.74 4.29
C PHE A 254 4.21 2.29 3.79
N THR A 255 3.06 1.69 3.45
CA THR A 255 3.01 0.34 2.85
C THR A 255 3.61 0.34 1.46
N LEU A 256 3.24 1.31 0.61
CA LEU A 256 3.86 1.48 -0.71
C LEU A 256 5.39 1.59 -0.59
N LEU A 257 5.88 2.31 0.41
CA LEU A 257 7.30 2.47 0.69
C LEU A 257 7.97 1.24 1.34
N GLY A 258 7.20 0.19 1.66
CA GLY A 258 7.71 -1.08 2.17
C GLY A 258 7.93 -1.15 3.67
N TYR A 259 7.35 -0.24 4.46
CA TYR A 259 7.51 -0.25 5.92
C TYR A 259 6.59 -1.23 6.67
N HIS A 260 5.69 -1.93 5.99
CA HIS A 260 4.79 -2.93 6.58
C HIS A 260 5.30 -4.38 6.52
N GLY A 261 6.61 -4.56 6.58
CA GLY A 261 7.24 -5.88 6.69
C GLY A 261 7.34 -6.64 5.37
N ALA A 262 7.13 -7.96 5.41
CA ALA A 262 7.23 -8.79 4.21
C ALA A 262 6.17 -8.42 3.17
N ARG A 263 6.58 -8.36 1.91
CA ARG A 263 5.71 -8.09 0.76
C ARG A 263 5.19 -9.39 0.15
N SER A 264 4.08 -9.30 -0.58
CA SER A 264 3.70 -10.38 -1.49
C SER A 264 4.78 -10.60 -2.55
N GLU A 265 5.17 -11.87 -2.80
CA GLU A 265 6.21 -12.22 -3.79
C GLU A 265 5.81 -11.86 -5.21
N TYR A 266 4.52 -11.91 -5.51
CA TYR A 266 3.95 -11.66 -6.83
C TYR A 266 2.95 -10.51 -6.77
N LEU A 267 2.60 -9.98 -7.94
CA LEU A 267 1.55 -8.98 -8.09
C LEU A 267 0.19 -9.66 -8.28
N PRO A 268 -0.91 -9.13 -7.70
CA PRO A 268 -2.25 -9.68 -7.85
C PRO A 268 -2.72 -9.62 -9.31
N GLU A 269 -3.31 -10.70 -9.83
CA GLU A 269 -3.98 -10.70 -11.13
C GLU A 269 -5.49 -10.53 -11.02
N ARG A 270 -6.04 -10.79 -9.82
CA ARG A 270 -7.47 -10.65 -9.56
C ARG A 270 -7.69 -10.36 -8.07
N VAL A 271 -8.62 -9.47 -7.82
CA VAL A 271 -9.14 -9.14 -6.48
C VAL A 271 -10.66 -9.19 -6.54
N GLU A 272 -11.29 -9.75 -5.52
CA GLU A 272 -12.74 -9.89 -5.42
C GLU A 272 -13.21 -9.80 -3.97
N GLU A 273 -14.44 -9.33 -3.75
CA GLU A 273 -15.06 -9.30 -2.44
C GLU A 273 -16.04 -10.49 -2.29
N ASP A 274 -15.95 -11.22 -1.18
CA ASP A 274 -16.82 -12.36 -0.89
C ASP A 274 -18.27 -11.91 -0.76
N GLY A 275 -19.15 -12.56 -1.54
CA GLY A 275 -20.58 -12.28 -1.50
C GLY A 275 -21.04 -11.08 -2.32
N VAL A 276 -20.12 -10.39 -2.99
CA VAL A 276 -20.40 -9.26 -3.88
C VAL A 276 -19.95 -9.63 -5.30
N PRO A 277 -20.80 -10.27 -6.11
CA PRO A 277 -20.43 -10.78 -7.45
C PRO A 277 -19.90 -9.68 -8.40
N ASP A 278 -20.36 -8.46 -8.18
CA ASP A 278 -20.01 -7.31 -9.01
C ASP A 278 -18.74 -6.58 -8.54
N SER A 279 -18.14 -7.00 -7.43
CA SER A 279 -16.87 -6.45 -6.91
C SER A 279 -15.69 -7.31 -7.35
N VAL A 280 -15.34 -7.22 -8.63
CA VAL A 280 -14.21 -7.95 -9.22
C VAL A 280 -13.32 -6.98 -9.96
N CYS A 281 -12.03 -6.99 -9.59
CA CYS A 281 -10.97 -6.29 -10.29
C CYS A 281 -9.94 -7.28 -10.85
N THR A 282 -9.47 -7.05 -12.07
CA THR A 282 -8.38 -7.81 -12.69
C THR A 282 -7.25 -6.89 -13.11
N PHE A 283 -6.03 -7.39 -13.08
CA PHE A 283 -4.84 -6.62 -13.40
C PHE A 283 -3.98 -7.32 -14.46
N GLU A 284 -3.60 -6.56 -15.47
CA GLU A 284 -2.67 -6.94 -16.51
C GLU A 284 -1.36 -6.15 -16.34
N TYR A 285 -0.23 -6.75 -16.67
CA TYR A 285 1.10 -6.17 -16.46
C TYR A 285 1.92 -6.20 -17.74
N GLU A 286 2.46 -5.03 -18.10
CA GLU A 286 3.58 -4.97 -19.01
C GLU A 286 4.89 -4.93 -18.19
N VAL A 287 5.89 -5.69 -18.61
CA VAL A 287 7.17 -5.77 -17.91
C VAL A 287 8.31 -5.50 -18.88
N ASP A 288 9.39 -4.93 -18.38
CA ASP A 288 10.62 -4.79 -19.14
C ASP A 288 11.36 -6.14 -19.33
N LYS A 289 12.48 -6.10 -20.06
CA LYS A 289 13.33 -7.30 -20.31
C LYS A 289 13.87 -7.96 -19.04
N GLU A 290 13.93 -7.24 -17.93
CA GLU A 290 14.40 -7.71 -16.63
C GLU A 290 13.22 -8.16 -15.74
N GLY A 291 11.97 -8.00 -16.23
CA GLY A 291 10.73 -8.40 -15.57
C GLY A 291 10.27 -7.42 -14.50
N TYR A 292 10.67 -6.15 -14.55
CA TYR A 292 10.10 -5.09 -13.74
C TYR A 292 8.82 -4.56 -14.38
N PRO A 293 7.73 -4.37 -13.61
CA PRO A 293 6.49 -3.82 -14.14
C PRO A 293 6.72 -2.39 -14.64
N THR A 294 6.39 -2.13 -15.90
CA THR A 294 6.41 -0.79 -16.50
C THR A 294 5.02 -0.22 -16.67
N LYS A 295 4.01 -1.10 -16.65
CA LYS A 295 2.63 -0.69 -16.72
C LYS A 295 1.73 -1.69 -15.98
N ILE A 296 0.72 -1.18 -15.28
CA ILE A 296 -0.35 -1.93 -14.64
C ILE A 296 -1.66 -1.43 -15.20
N ILE A 297 -2.53 -2.33 -15.67
CA ILE A 297 -3.84 -2.02 -16.23
C ILE A 297 -4.88 -2.69 -15.36
N GLY A 298 -5.70 -1.90 -14.67
CA GLY A 298 -6.81 -2.37 -13.83
C GLY A 298 -8.14 -2.32 -14.56
N ARG A 299 -8.93 -3.40 -14.44
CA ARG A 299 -10.29 -3.52 -14.96
C ARG A 299 -11.25 -3.94 -13.86
N SER A 300 -12.39 -3.30 -13.79
CA SER A 300 -13.44 -3.57 -12.81
C SER A 300 -14.78 -3.76 -13.49
N ASN A 301 -15.64 -4.58 -12.88
CA ASN A 301 -17.05 -4.74 -13.26
C ASN A 301 -18.00 -4.02 -12.28
N GLU A 302 -17.48 -3.17 -11.42
CA GLU A 302 -18.28 -2.44 -10.44
C GLU A 302 -19.41 -1.65 -11.12
N LYS A 303 -20.64 -1.85 -10.66
CA LYS A 303 -21.86 -1.14 -11.11
C LYS A 303 -22.36 -1.40 -12.54
N MET A 304 -21.89 -2.46 -13.21
CA MET A 304 -22.33 -2.77 -14.58
C MET A 304 -23.31 -3.93 -14.61
N ALA A 305 -24.40 -3.77 -15.39
CA ALA A 305 -25.42 -4.80 -15.56
C ALA A 305 -24.97 -5.99 -16.42
N ASP A 306 -23.92 -5.83 -17.19
CA ASP A 306 -23.23 -6.90 -17.90
C ASP A 306 -21.90 -7.22 -17.20
N LEU A 307 -21.49 -8.46 -17.22
CA LEU A 307 -20.27 -8.94 -16.56
C LEU A 307 -18.98 -8.54 -17.29
N SER A 308 -19.01 -7.52 -18.15
CA SER A 308 -17.82 -7.04 -18.84
C SER A 308 -16.95 -6.19 -17.92
N LEU A 309 -15.65 -6.50 -17.89
CA LEU A 309 -14.69 -5.73 -17.11
C LEU A 309 -14.25 -4.49 -17.88
N HIS A 310 -14.45 -3.33 -17.28
CA HIS A 310 -14.07 -2.05 -17.85
C HIS A 310 -12.75 -1.56 -17.28
N LEU A 311 -11.97 -0.88 -18.09
CA LEU A 311 -10.78 -0.16 -17.65
C LEU A 311 -11.17 0.87 -16.59
N PHE A 312 -10.50 0.86 -15.42
CA PHE A 312 -10.74 1.84 -14.38
C PHE A 312 -9.47 2.56 -13.93
N VAL A 313 -8.28 1.97 -14.13
CA VAL A 313 -7.01 2.60 -13.77
C VAL A 313 -5.87 2.09 -14.66
N VAL A 314 -4.94 2.98 -14.96
CA VAL A 314 -3.65 2.64 -15.57
C VAL A 314 -2.53 3.29 -14.75
N TYR A 315 -1.53 2.50 -14.37
CA TYR A 315 -0.28 2.99 -13.80
C TYR A 315 0.84 2.82 -14.82
N ASN A 316 1.52 3.90 -15.15
CA ASN A 316 2.76 3.87 -15.93
C ASN A 316 3.93 4.11 -14.98
N ILE A 317 4.89 3.16 -14.94
CA ILE A 317 5.97 3.12 -13.95
C ILE A 317 7.30 3.33 -14.65
N THR A 318 8.09 4.27 -14.16
CA THR A 318 9.47 4.49 -14.61
C THR A 318 10.44 4.20 -13.47
N TYR A 319 11.67 3.85 -13.83
CA TYR A 319 12.73 3.52 -12.89
C TYR A 319 13.91 4.46 -13.06
N GLU A 320 14.70 4.67 -11.98
CA GLU A 320 15.99 5.34 -12.08
C GLU A 320 16.93 4.55 -13.00
N GLU A 321 17.80 5.26 -13.76
CA GLU A 321 18.80 4.68 -14.65
C GLU A 321 19.98 4.06 -13.89
#